data_a19fd3e334eb53180b2182d4f0588502
#
_entry.id   a19fd3e334eb53180b2182d4f0588502
#
_cell.length_a   1.000
_cell.length_b   1.000
_cell.length_c   1.000
_cell.angle_alpha   90.00
_cell.angle_beta   90.00
_cell.angle_gamma   90.00
#
_symmetry.space_group_name_H-M   'P 1'
#
loop_
_entity.id
_entity.type
_entity.pdbx_description
1 polymer ?
#
loop_
_entity_poly.entity_id
_entity_poly.type
_entity_poly.pdbx_seq_one_letter_code
_entity_poly.pdbx_strand_id
1 'polypeptide(L)'
;MKTLHLNMAKNLQKRTGWIFAIVLLITTAITSCKKDLSGSNNEKLITADAKNGKSPDIIVHSGQSIQAAVNAASDGYIIQIEAGTYKESIVINKPGIQLIGSDNQEVIIDNPGDEENGITVQDAGDGFVLKNVTVQNFEENGVFMIHVDNFLLSHVDTKNNGEYGLFPLFCDGGVIEHCTASGHTDTGIYVGQSENVVMEHNVAFANVNGLEIENCTNVTVSKNQSYDNTCGILVILLPGLTIKTSANISVINNHVYNNNTANFGVPGQGFESLVPSGLGILVVGVDNVTVKDNDIRDNNFIGVATVSTLLLALLDPTLPAEFFAGIEPNPDGTKVISNVLLNNGTNPPPIGIPGVDLFWDGSGTSNCWSSNHFSTSYPSPLPACN
;
A
#
# COMPACT_ATOMS: atom_id res chain seq x y z
N MET A 1 19.33 19.55 19.94
CA MET A 1 19.81 18.59 18.90
C MET A 1 20.06 17.17 19.44
N LYS A 2 20.70 16.94 20.58
CA LYS A 2 20.93 15.57 21.11
C LYS A 2 19.65 14.82 21.56
N THR A 3 18.58 15.51 21.88
CA THR A 3 17.32 14.93 22.38
C THR A 3 16.42 14.42 21.25
N LEU A 4 16.53 14.99 20.05
CA LEU A 4 15.75 14.59 18.88
C LEU A 4 16.23 13.24 18.30
N HIS A 5 17.55 13.04 18.29
CA HIS A 5 18.16 11.80 17.78
C HIS A 5 17.86 10.56 18.65
N LEU A 6 17.67 10.79 19.96
CA LEU A 6 17.35 9.70 20.90
C LEU A 6 15.89 9.24 20.75
N ASN A 7 15.01 10.11 20.29
CA ASN A 7 13.59 9.77 20.07
C ASN A 7 13.37 9.05 18.72
N MET A 8 14.12 9.39 17.67
CA MET A 8 14.09 8.65 16.40
C MET A 8 14.51 7.19 16.58
N ALA A 9 15.66 6.97 17.25
CA ALA A 9 16.14 5.62 17.54
C ALA A 9 15.18 4.83 18.47
N LYS A 10 14.51 5.51 19.40
CA LYS A 10 13.55 4.88 20.31
C LYS A 10 12.19 4.57 19.64
N ASN A 11 11.76 5.38 18.69
CA ASN A 11 10.51 5.11 17.95
C ASN A 11 10.74 4.02 16.89
N LEU A 12 11.87 4.03 16.19
CA LEU A 12 12.25 2.92 15.32
C LEU A 12 12.42 1.62 16.13
N GLN A 13 13.03 1.69 17.32
CA GLN A 13 13.17 0.54 18.23
C GLN A 13 11.85 0.13 18.89
N LYS A 14 10.88 1.03 19.05
CA LYS A 14 9.51 0.65 19.47
C LYS A 14 8.75 -0.04 18.36
N ARG A 15 8.79 0.49 17.13
CA ARG A 15 8.12 -0.12 15.96
C ARG A 15 8.75 -1.48 15.61
N THR A 16 10.08 -1.59 15.58
CA THR A 16 10.76 -2.89 15.44
C THR A 16 10.62 -3.76 16.69
N GLY A 17 10.48 -3.21 17.87
CA GLY A 17 10.32 -3.93 19.13
C GLY A 17 9.00 -4.66 19.26
N TRP A 18 7.93 -4.14 18.69
CA TRP A 18 6.63 -4.82 18.63
C TRP A 18 6.64 -5.94 17.58
N ILE A 19 7.21 -5.70 16.41
CA ILE A 19 7.42 -6.73 15.39
C ILE A 19 8.35 -7.84 15.94
N PHE A 20 9.41 -7.51 16.68
CA PHE A 20 10.29 -8.50 17.30
C PHE A 20 9.68 -9.20 18.52
N ALA A 21 8.78 -8.57 19.27
CA ALA A 21 8.11 -9.22 20.41
C ALA A 21 7.11 -10.28 19.94
N ILE A 22 6.46 -10.10 18.81
CA ILE A 22 5.57 -11.10 18.20
C ILE A 22 6.38 -12.26 17.60
N VAL A 23 7.54 -11.97 16.96
CA VAL A 23 8.41 -13.02 16.36
C VAL A 23 9.13 -13.87 17.41
N LEU A 24 9.37 -13.37 18.62
CA LEU A 24 10.11 -14.15 19.65
C LEU A 24 9.25 -15.21 20.37
N LEU A 25 7.93 -15.24 20.15
CA LEU A 25 7.03 -16.23 20.76
C LEU A 25 6.70 -17.43 19.86
N ILE A 26 7.21 -17.49 18.61
CA ILE A 26 6.86 -18.53 17.63
C ILE A 26 8.04 -19.47 17.29
N THR A 27 9.12 -19.53 18.07
CA THR A 27 10.25 -20.44 17.79
C THR A 27 10.14 -21.81 18.46
N THR A 28 8.98 -22.45 18.46
CA THR A 28 8.92 -23.88 18.73
C THR A 28 7.79 -24.53 17.94
N ALA A 29 8.08 -25.00 16.75
CA ALA A 29 7.55 -26.18 16.07
C ALA A 29 7.55 -26.01 14.53
N ILE A 30 8.67 -26.26 13.86
CA ILE A 30 8.64 -26.58 12.44
C ILE A 30 9.23 -27.97 12.26
N THR A 31 8.38 -28.96 12.09
CA THR A 31 8.73 -30.23 11.45
C THR A 31 8.25 -30.20 9.99
N SER A 32 9.23 -30.32 9.13
CA SER A 32 9.22 -30.38 7.68
C SER A 32 8.16 -31.32 7.07
N CYS A 33 7.48 -30.88 6.01
CA CYS A 33 7.08 -31.74 4.89
C CYS A 33 7.43 -31.03 3.57
N LYS A 34 8.41 -31.59 2.85
CA LYS A 34 8.70 -31.27 1.45
C LYS A 34 7.58 -31.82 0.56
N LYS A 35 7.05 -31.02 -0.33
CA LYS A 35 6.23 -31.48 -1.44
C LYS A 35 6.81 -30.98 -2.75
N ASP A 36 7.05 -31.92 -3.68
CA ASP A 36 7.65 -31.69 -4.97
C ASP A 36 6.79 -30.80 -5.88
N LEU A 37 7.45 -29.81 -6.49
CA LEU A 37 6.88 -28.94 -7.53
C LEU A 37 7.13 -29.56 -8.91
N SER A 38 6.11 -30.13 -9.52
CA SER A 38 6.02 -30.26 -10.97
C SER A 38 4.54 -30.17 -11.38
N GLY A 39 4.18 -29.14 -12.12
CA GLY A 39 2.86 -29.06 -12.73
C GLY A 39 2.47 -27.61 -13.06
N SER A 40 2.69 -27.23 -14.31
CA SER A 40 2.07 -26.09 -14.96
C SER A 40 0.55 -26.13 -14.73
N ASN A 41 -0.01 -25.12 -14.04
CA ASN A 41 -1.45 -24.89 -14.05
C ASN A 41 -1.73 -23.41 -14.21
N ASN A 42 -2.55 -23.09 -15.19
CA ASN A 42 -3.17 -21.82 -15.43
C ASN A 42 -3.74 -21.24 -14.12
N GLU A 43 -3.19 -20.13 -13.70
CA GLU A 43 -3.72 -19.36 -12.58
C GLU A 43 -5.14 -18.89 -12.93
N LYS A 44 -6.09 -19.47 -12.23
CA LYS A 44 -7.46 -18.99 -12.21
C LYS A 44 -7.47 -17.78 -11.29
N LEU A 45 -7.43 -16.57 -11.87
CA LEU A 45 -7.74 -15.35 -11.13
C LEU A 45 -9.03 -15.60 -10.36
N ILE A 46 -8.99 -15.46 -9.06
CA ILE A 46 -10.19 -15.56 -8.22
C ILE A 46 -10.99 -14.28 -8.46
N THR A 47 -11.80 -14.28 -9.51
CA THR A 47 -12.91 -13.35 -9.58
C THR A 47 -13.92 -13.81 -8.54
N ALA A 48 -13.93 -13.16 -7.39
CA ALA A 48 -14.95 -13.40 -6.37
C ALA A 48 -16.28 -12.86 -6.90
N ASP A 49 -16.93 -13.63 -7.78
CA ASP A 49 -18.32 -13.39 -8.16
C ASP A 49 -19.19 -13.60 -6.91
N ALA A 50 -19.51 -12.51 -6.22
CA ALA A 50 -20.49 -12.47 -5.13
C ALA A 50 -21.93 -12.69 -5.64
N LYS A 51 -22.10 -13.67 -6.50
CA LYS A 51 -23.41 -14.14 -7.03
C LYS A 51 -23.78 -15.52 -6.51
N ASN A 52 -23.40 -15.85 -5.29
CA ASN A 52 -24.06 -16.93 -4.59
C ASN A 52 -24.97 -16.29 -3.54
N GLY A 53 -26.26 -16.26 -3.80
CA GLY A 53 -27.28 -15.75 -2.88
C GLY A 53 -27.41 -16.60 -1.61
N LYS A 54 -26.31 -16.77 -0.88
CA LYS A 54 -26.33 -17.32 0.47
C LYS A 54 -26.88 -16.23 1.39
N SER A 55 -27.90 -16.54 2.15
CA SER A 55 -28.42 -15.64 3.18
C SER A 55 -27.31 -15.38 4.22
N PRO A 56 -27.26 -14.18 4.83
CA PRO A 56 -26.34 -13.91 5.91
C PRO A 56 -26.56 -14.88 7.07
N ASP A 57 -25.47 -15.29 7.72
CA ASP A 57 -25.52 -16.18 8.89
C ASP A 57 -25.89 -15.36 10.15
N ILE A 58 -25.47 -14.10 10.21
CA ILE A 58 -25.79 -13.15 11.29
C ILE A 58 -26.14 -11.79 10.65
N ILE A 59 -27.14 -11.11 11.21
CA ILE A 59 -27.47 -9.71 10.87
C ILE A 59 -27.20 -8.84 12.10
N VAL A 60 -26.40 -7.79 11.90
CA VAL A 60 -26.14 -6.77 12.91
C VAL A 60 -27.06 -5.59 12.64
N HIS A 61 -28.05 -5.38 13.49
CA HIS A 61 -28.97 -4.25 13.40
C HIS A 61 -28.34 -2.98 13.98
N SER A 62 -28.82 -1.82 13.55
CA SER A 62 -28.35 -0.53 14.08
C SER A 62 -28.42 -0.50 15.62
N GLY A 63 -27.31 -0.09 16.25
CA GLY A 63 -27.16 -0.06 17.70
C GLY A 63 -26.72 -1.41 18.35
N GLN A 64 -26.55 -2.44 17.56
CA GLN A 64 -25.90 -3.69 18.01
C GLN A 64 -24.38 -3.62 17.77
N SER A 65 -23.61 -4.53 18.38
CA SER A 65 -22.16 -4.59 18.22
C SER A 65 -21.76 -5.54 17.10
N ILE A 66 -20.93 -5.07 16.17
CA ILE A 66 -20.29 -5.88 15.13
C ILE A 66 -19.32 -6.87 15.78
N GLN A 67 -18.52 -6.42 16.77
CA GLN A 67 -17.59 -7.30 17.48
C GLN A 67 -18.31 -8.46 18.20
N ALA A 68 -19.48 -8.22 18.77
CA ALA A 68 -20.27 -9.28 19.38
C ALA A 68 -20.73 -10.33 18.36
N ALA A 69 -21.11 -9.89 17.16
CA ALA A 69 -21.46 -10.78 16.05
C ALA A 69 -20.24 -11.59 15.57
N VAL A 70 -19.08 -10.98 15.44
CA VAL A 70 -17.80 -11.65 15.10
C VAL A 70 -17.46 -12.71 16.15
N ASN A 71 -17.63 -12.39 17.45
CA ASN A 71 -17.35 -13.33 18.54
C ASN A 71 -18.28 -14.54 18.50
N ALA A 72 -19.55 -14.35 18.12
CA ALA A 72 -20.55 -15.41 18.01
C ALA A 72 -20.44 -16.23 16.70
N ALA A 73 -19.79 -15.69 15.67
CA ALA A 73 -19.66 -16.33 14.36
C ALA A 73 -18.79 -17.59 14.41
N SER A 74 -19.09 -18.57 13.58
CA SER A 74 -18.19 -19.66 13.19
C SER A 74 -17.37 -19.28 11.95
N ASP A 75 -16.34 -20.06 11.65
CA ASP A 75 -15.53 -19.89 10.44
C ASP A 75 -16.38 -19.82 9.18
N GLY A 76 -16.04 -18.91 8.26
CA GLY A 76 -16.74 -18.72 7.00
C GLY A 76 -18.14 -18.07 7.09
N TYR A 77 -18.49 -17.50 8.25
CA TYR A 77 -19.79 -16.83 8.41
C TYR A 77 -19.86 -15.51 7.64
N ILE A 78 -21.03 -15.24 7.10
CA ILE A 78 -21.40 -13.95 6.52
C ILE A 78 -22.15 -13.13 7.56
N ILE A 79 -21.57 -12.00 7.94
CA ILE A 79 -22.15 -11.04 8.87
C ILE A 79 -22.61 -9.82 8.07
N GLN A 80 -23.92 -9.68 7.90
CA GLN A 80 -24.54 -8.52 7.26
C GLN A 80 -24.68 -7.40 8.29
N ILE A 81 -24.18 -6.20 7.95
CA ILE A 81 -24.26 -5.04 8.82
C ILE A 81 -25.28 -4.06 8.24
N GLU A 82 -26.33 -3.73 8.99
CA GLU A 82 -27.29 -2.72 8.58
C GLU A 82 -26.73 -1.29 8.70
N ALA A 83 -27.36 -0.37 7.99
CA ALA A 83 -26.96 1.05 8.02
C ALA A 83 -26.92 1.61 9.43
N GLY A 84 -25.89 2.37 9.72
CA GLY A 84 -25.70 3.01 11.03
C GLY A 84 -24.24 3.37 11.28
N THR A 85 -24.03 4.08 12.39
CA THR A 85 -22.69 4.38 12.89
C THR A 85 -22.39 3.47 14.09
N TYR A 86 -21.30 2.72 13.98
CA TYR A 86 -20.83 1.74 14.95
C TYR A 86 -19.53 2.28 15.56
N LYS A 87 -19.60 2.69 16.82
CA LYS A 87 -18.44 3.22 17.56
C LYS A 87 -17.73 2.08 18.25
N GLU A 88 -16.91 1.36 17.53
CA GLU A 88 -16.14 0.22 18.04
C GLU A 88 -14.91 -0.06 17.16
N SER A 89 -13.88 -0.66 17.77
CA SER A 89 -12.76 -1.30 17.08
C SER A 89 -13.05 -2.80 16.98
N ILE A 90 -12.75 -3.40 15.82
CA ILE A 90 -13.16 -4.78 15.50
C ILE A 90 -11.92 -5.64 15.30
N VAL A 91 -11.86 -6.80 15.99
CA VAL A 91 -10.80 -7.78 15.84
C VAL A 91 -11.34 -9.07 15.23
N ILE A 92 -10.74 -9.48 14.11
CA ILE A 92 -11.05 -10.72 13.38
C ILE A 92 -9.90 -11.70 13.57
N ASN A 93 -10.20 -12.89 14.11
CA ASN A 93 -9.23 -13.96 14.35
C ASN A 93 -9.79 -15.34 13.95
N LYS A 94 -10.68 -15.36 12.96
CA LYS A 94 -11.34 -16.55 12.43
C LYS A 94 -11.29 -16.54 10.90
N PRO A 95 -11.04 -17.69 10.25
CA PRO A 95 -10.92 -17.73 8.81
C PRO A 95 -12.28 -17.55 8.12
N GLY A 96 -12.22 -16.91 6.95
CA GLY A 96 -13.34 -16.77 6.03
C GLY A 96 -14.49 -15.89 6.52
N ILE A 97 -14.30 -15.10 7.58
CA ILE A 97 -15.33 -14.15 8.04
C ILE A 97 -15.57 -13.11 6.93
N GLN A 98 -16.83 -12.85 6.64
CA GLN A 98 -17.25 -11.83 5.71
C GLN A 98 -18.05 -10.76 6.45
N LEU A 99 -17.54 -9.53 6.49
CA LEU A 99 -18.25 -8.35 6.97
C LEU A 99 -18.80 -7.60 5.77
N ILE A 100 -20.11 -7.52 5.63
CA ILE A 100 -20.76 -6.92 4.46
C ILE A 100 -21.74 -5.85 4.93
N GLY A 101 -21.42 -4.60 4.63
CA GLY A 101 -22.35 -3.48 4.83
C GLY A 101 -23.55 -3.57 3.90
N SER A 102 -24.66 -2.96 4.30
CA SER A 102 -25.88 -2.90 3.49
C SER A 102 -25.64 -2.17 2.18
N ASP A 103 -26.14 -2.73 1.08
CA ASP A 103 -26.13 -2.06 -0.21
C ASP A 103 -26.96 -0.76 -0.17
N ASN A 104 -26.45 0.30 -0.78
CA ASN A 104 -27.10 1.60 -0.92
C ASN A 104 -27.38 2.39 0.39
N GLN A 105 -26.83 1.98 1.52
CA GLN A 105 -26.96 2.70 2.79
C GLN A 105 -25.62 2.70 3.54
N GLU A 106 -25.30 3.81 4.19
CA GLU A 106 -23.99 4.01 4.79
C GLU A 106 -23.84 3.22 6.09
N VAL A 107 -22.80 2.36 6.14
CA VAL A 107 -22.33 1.66 7.33
C VAL A 107 -21.01 2.30 7.73
N ILE A 108 -20.97 2.96 8.88
CA ILE A 108 -19.80 3.67 9.37
C ILE A 108 -19.25 2.97 10.62
N ILE A 109 -18.00 2.54 10.55
CA ILE A 109 -17.21 2.11 11.70
C ILE A 109 -16.36 3.31 12.10
N ASP A 110 -16.65 3.89 13.25
CA ASP A 110 -16.09 5.16 13.71
C ASP A 110 -15.37 4.97 15.05
N ASN A 111 -14.25 5.66 15.23
CA ASN A 111 -13.45 5.52 16.44
C ASN A 111 -14.29 5.81 17.70
N PRO A 112 -14.34 4.91 18.68
CA PRO A 112 -15.05 5.14 19.94
C PRO A 112 -14.36 6.15 20.87
N GLY A 113 -13.07 6.45 20.61
CA GLY A 113 -12.29 7.40 21.41
C GLY A 113 -10.84 7.47 21.03
N ASP A 114 -10.04 6.51 21.46
CA ASP A 114 -8.58 6.47 21.35
C ASP A 114 -8.06 5.10 20.82
N GLU A 115 -8.86 4.43 20.00
CA GLU A 115 -8.45 3.16 19.40
C GLU A 115 -7.51 3.39 18.21
N GLU A 116 -6.44 2.59 18.16
CA GLU A 116 -5.41 2.67 17.11
C GLU A 116 -5.99 2.23 15.74
N ASN A 117 -6.73 1.09 15.70
CA ASN A 117 -7.19 0.48 14.45
C ASN A 117 -8.71 0.31 14.42
N GLY A 118 -9.32 0.55 13.26
CA GLY A 118 -10.75 0.35 13.04
C GLY A 118 -11.10 -1.14 12.94
N ILE A 119 -10.44 -1.84 12.03
CA ILE A 119 -10.54 -3.28 11.89
C ILE A 119 -9.14 -3.87 11.92
N THR A 120 -8.92 -4.83 12.81
CA THR A 120 -7.68 -5.62 12.86
C THR A 120 -7.98 -7.06 12.48
N VAL A 121 -7.30 -7.59 11.46
CA VAL A 121 -7.38 -9.00 11.04
C VAL A 121 -6.03 -9.66 11.28
N GLN A 122 -6.00 -10.75 12.03
CA GLN A 122 -4.75 -11.40 12.46
C GLN A 122 -4.73 -12.88 12.09
N ASP A 123 -3.54 -13.43 11.97
CA ASP A 123 -3.06 -14.81 11.77
C ASP A 123 -4.06 -15.91 11.33
N ALA A 124 -5.27 -15.94 11.82
CA ALA A 124 -6.29 -16.92 11.43
C ALA A 124 -7.39 -16.32 10.54
N GLY A 125 -7.16 -15.12 10.01
CA GLY A 125 -8.15 -14.38 9.22
C GLY A 125 -8.16 -14.70 7.73
N ASP A 126 -7.51 -15.75 7.27
CA ASP A 126 -7.44 -16.10 5.85
C ASP A 126 -8.83 -16.16 5.19
N GLY A 127 -8.90 -15.62 3.97
CA GLY A 127 -10.15 -15.51 3.24
C GLY A 127 -11.10 -14.43 3.79
N PHE A 128 -10.59 -13.49 4.58
CA PHE A 128 -11.40 -12.36 5.08
C PHE A 128 -11.98 -11.53 3.93
N VAL A 129 -13.25 -11.16 4.09
CA VAL A 129 -13.94 -10.27 3.14
C VAL A 129 -14.53 -9.07 3.88
N LEU A 130 -14.24 -7.87 3.37
CA LEU A 130 -14.84 -6.62 3.84
C LEU A 130 -15.48 -5.90 2.65
N LYS A 131 -16.78 -5.57 2.77
CA LYS A 131 -17.49 -4.87 1.69
C LYS A 131 -18.43 -3.78 2.21
N ASN A 132 -18.55 -2.70 1.41
CA ASN A 132 -19.58 -1.66 1.57
C ASN A 132 -19.58 -1.00 2.95
N VAL A 133 -18.42 -0.61 3.47
CA VAL A 133 -18.29 0.06 4.77
C VAL A 133 -17.38 1.28 4.69
N THR A 134 -17.62 2.24 5.55
CA THR A 134 -16.70 3.34 5.84
C THR A 134 -16.00 3.07 7.17
N VAL A 135 -14.67 3.24 7.23
CA VAL A 135 -13.85 3.11 8.45
C VAL A 135 -13.11 4.42 8.68
N GLN A 136 -13.34 5.10 9.81
CA GLN A 136 -12.85 6.46 9.96
C GLN A 136 -12.41 6.86 11.37
N ASN A 137 -11.54 7.91 11.42
CA ASN A 137 -11.13 8.64 12.62
C ASN A 137 -10.32 7.81 13.64
N PHE A 138 -9.69 6.70 13.24
CA PHE A 138 -8.81 5.91 14.11
C PHE A 138 -7.42 6.55 14.22
N GLU A 139 -6.72 6.31 15.33
CA GLU A 139 -5.44 6.98 15.61
C GLU A 139 -4.31 6.53 14.69
N GLU A 140 -4.33 5.27 14.21
CA GLU A 140 -3.36 4.75 13.26
C GLU A 140 -4.02 4.28 11.96
N ASN A 141 -4.75 3.14 11.97
CA ASN A 141 -5.16 2.49 10.73
C ASN A 141 -6.68 2.33 10.60
N GLY A 142 -7.20 2.49 9.40
CA GLY A 142 -8.58 2.11 9.11
C GLY A 142 -8.74 0.60 9.17
N VAL A 143 -8.06 -0.14 8.29
CA VAL A 143 -8.08 -1.61 8.23
C VAL A 143 -6.64 -2.12 8.24
N PHE A 144 -6.23 -2.71 9.35
CA PHE A 144 -4.94 -3.38 9.51
C PHE A 144 -5.09 -4.89 9.38
N MET A 145 -4.31 -5.50 8.50
CA MET A 145 -4.29 -6.95 8.30
C MET A 145 -2.85 -7.45 8.36
N ILE A 146 -2.61 -8.55 9.07
CA ILE A 146 -1.28 -9.16 9.16
C ILE A 146 -1.39 -10.68 9.05
N HIS A 147 -0.57 -11.26 8.15
CA HIS A 147 -0.58 -12.70 7.84
C HIS A 147 -1.99 -13.20 7.46
N VAL A 148 -2.66 -12.50 6.55
CA VAL A 148 -4.02 -12.82 6.09
C VAL A 148 -3.97 -13.11 4.60
N ASP A 149 -4.16 -14.37 4.22
CA ASP A 149 -4.08 -14.79 2.83
C ASP A 149 -5.47 -14.78 2.15
N ASN A 150 -5.45 -14.55 0.83
CA ASN A 150 -6.65 -14.61 -0.02
C ASN A 150 -7.80 -13.69 0.43
N PHE A 151 -7.48 -12.47 0.84
CA PHE A 151 -8.47 -11.49 1.30
C PHE A 151 -9.16 -10.74 0.15
N LEU A 152 -10.33 -10.15 0.45
CA LEU A 152 -11.03 -9.22 -0.45
C LEU A 152 -11.49 -7.97 0.31
N LEU A 153 -10.99 -6.80 -0.10
CA LEU A 153 -11.50 -5.50 0.33
C LEU A 153 -12.18 -4.84 -0.88
N SER A 154 -13.48 -4.62 -0.82
CA SER A 154 -14.25 -4.13 -1.96
C SER A 154 -15.26 -3.07 -1.54
N HIS A 155 -15.25 -1.89 -2.19
CA HIS A 155 -16.13 -0.78 -1.83
C HIS A 155 -15.96 -0.36 -0.35
N VAL A 156 -14.71 -0.27 0.11
CA VAL A 156 -14.35 0.18 1.46
C VAL A 156 -13.87 1.63 1.37
N ASP A 157 -14.50 2.52 2.10
CA ASP A 157 -14.06 3.89 2.26
C ASP A 157 -13.27 4.05 3.55
N THR A 158 -12.05 4.58 3.48
CA THR A 158 -11.26 4.93 4.68
C THR A 158 -11.02 6.42 4.73
N LYS A 159 -11.31 7.05 5.88
CA LYS A 159 -11.24 8.51 6.02
C LYS A 159 -10.58 8.94 7.31
N ASN A 160 -9.60 9.86 7.21
CA ASN A 160 -9.01 10.54 8.38
C ASN A 160 -8.51 9.56 9.46
N ASN A 161 -7.95 8.42 9.10
CA ASN A 161 -7.22 7.60 10.04
C ASN A 161 -5.78 8.12 10.15
N GLY A 162 -5.12 7.89 11.26
CA GLY A 162 -3.88 8.59 11.59
C GLY A 162 -2.70 8.27 10.70
N GLU A 163 -2.51 7.03 10.27
CA GLU A 163 -1.39 6.63 9.40
C GLU A 163 -1.90 6.06 8.08
N TYR A 164 -2.57 4.91 8.09
CA TYR A 164 -2.97 4.19 6.88
C TYR A 164 -4.50 4.06 6.75
N GLY A 165 -4.96 4.08 5.50
CA GLY A 165 -6.34 3.71 5.21
C GLY A 165 -6.54 2.20 5.22
N LEU A 166 -5.99 1.50 4.23
CA LEU A 166 -5.96 0.04 4.11
C LEU A 166 -4.51 -0.42 4.22
N PHE A 167 -4.24 -1.37 5.12
CA PHE A 167 -2.87 -1.77 5.48
C PHE A 167 -2.73 -3.30 5.61
N PRO A 168 -2.71 -4.07 4.49
CA PRO A 168 -2.28 -5.48 4.50
C PRO A 168 -0.75 -5.60 4.58
N LEU A 169 -0.28 -6.48 5.48
CA LEU A 169 1.13 -6.74 5.78
C LEU A 169 1.37 -8.25 5.86
N PHE A 170 2.43 -8.76 5.21
CA PHE A 170 2.77 -10.19 5.14
C PHE A 170 1.63 -11.09 4.65
N CYS A 171 0.90 -10.66 3.62
CA CYS A 171 -0.22 -11.37 3.03
C CYS A 171 0.20 -12.06 1.72
N ASP A 172 -0.39 -13.22 1.43
CA ASP A 172 -0.25 -13.90 0.14
C ASP A 172 -1.62 -14.04 -0.55
N GLY A 173 -1.76 -13.41 -1.71
CA GLY A 173 -3.03 -13.34 -2.42
C GLY A 173 -4.03 -12.39 -1.77
N GLY A 174 -4.59 -11.50 -2.58
CA GLY A 174 -5.61 -10.58 -2.11
C GLY A 174 -6.04 -9.61 -3.19
N VAL A 175 -7.23 -9.07 -3.02
CA VAL A 175 -7.79 -8.06 -3.94
C VAL A 175 -8.28 -6.87 -3.14
N ILE A 176 -7.85 -5.67 -3.57
CA ILE A 176 -8.34 -4.38 -3.09
C ILE A 176 -8.96 -3.68 -4.29
N GLU A 177 -10.27 -3.58 -4.31
CA GLU A 177 -11.00 -3.06 -5.47
C GLU A 177 -12.10 -2.06 -5.10
N HIS A 178 -12.29 -1.04 -5.94
CA HIS A 178 -13.36 -0.06 -5.77
C HIS A 178 -13.37 0.64 -4.39
N CYS A 179 -12.22 0.70 -3.73
CA CYS A 179 -12.04 1.34 -2.43
C CYS A 179 -11.67 2.81 -2.59
N THR A 180 -12.00 3.62 -1.58
CA THR A 180 -11.60 5.03 -1.50
C THR A 180 -10.80 5.27 -0.22
N ALA A 181 -9.66 5.97 -0.32
CA ALA A 181 -8.83 6.29 0.85
C ALA A 181 -8.44 7.77 0.85
N SER A 182 -8.71 8.47 1.95
CA SER A 182 -8.42 9.92 2.04
C SER A 182 -8.11 10.42 3.43
N GLY A 183 -7.20 11.39 3.53
CA GLY A 183 -6.90 12.11 4.77
C GLY A 183 -5.97 11.35 5.72
N HIS A 184 -5.11 10.48 5.20
CA HIS A 184 -4.15 9.70 5.99
C HIS A 184 -2.77 10.37 5.99
N THR A 185 -2.08 10.38 7.15
CA THR A 185 -0.79 11.07 7.30
C THR A 185 0.40 10.27 6.76
N ASP A 186 0.15 9.05 6.31
CA ASP A 186 1.08 8.22 5.54
C ASP A 186 0.38 7.79 4.24
N THR A 187 -0.08 6.58 4.11
CA THR A 187 -0.58 6.06 2.84
C THR A 187 -2.07 5.75 2.85
N GLY A 188 -2.76 6.14 1.77
CA GLY A 188 -4.17 5.81 1.58
C GLY A 188 -4.40 4.31 1.48
N ILE A 189 -3.76 3.64 0.51
CA ILE A 189 -3.83 2.18 0.31
C ILE A 189 -2.41 1.64 0.21
N TYR A 190 -2.00 0.92 1.23
CA TYR A 190 -0.68 0.33 1.37
C TYR A 190 -0.74 -1.19 1.23
N VAL A 191 0.26 -1.79 0.61
CA VAL A 191 0.52 -3.23 0.59
C VAL A 191 2.00 -3.42 0.91
N GLY A 192 2.31 -4.06 2.04
CA GLY A 192 3.69 -4.24 2.48
C GLY A 192 4.10 -5.68 2.70
N GLN A 193 5.33 -6.00 2.31
CA GLN A 193 5.98 -7.30 2.53
C GLN A 193 5.09 -8.49 2.15
N SER A 194 4.31 -8.32 1.09
CA SER A 194 3.23 -9.21 0.65
C SER A 194 3.49 -9.70 -0.78
N GLU A 195 2.76 -10.72 -1.20
CA GLU A 195 2.87 -11.24 -2.56
C GLU A 195 1.49 -11.53 -3.19
N ASN A 196 1.44 -11.56 -4.53
CA ASN A 196 0.26 -11.93 -5.31
C ASN A 196 -0.99 -11.06 -5.03
N VAL A 197 -0.82 -9.74 -4.85
CA VAL A 197 -1.92 -8.82 -4.53
C VAL A 197 -2.34 -8.01 -5.76
N VAL A 198 -3.64 -7.78 -5.91
CA VAL A 198 -4.23 -6.91 -6.95
C VAL A 198 -4.88 -5.69 -6.30
N MET A 199 -4.50 -4.49 -6.77
CA MET A 199 -5.08 -3.20 -6.39
C MET A 199 -5.71 -2.57 -7.62
N GLU A 200 -7.03 -2.63 -7.76
CA GLU A 200 -7.67 -2.11 -8.97
C GLU A 200 -8.93 -1.28 -8.74
N HIS A 201 -9.14 -0.29 -9.63
CA HIS A 201 -10.31 0.60 -9.58
C HIS A 201 -10.46 1.39 -8.27
N ASN A 202 -9.38 1.63 -7.54
CA ASN A 202 -9.40 2.39 -6.29
C ASN A 202 -9.19 3.88 -6.53
N VAL A 203 -9.59 4.68 -5.55
CA VAL A 203 -9.39 6.14 -5.53
C VAL A 203 -8.64 6.53 -4.25
N ALA A 204 -7.50 7.20 -4.39
CA ALA A 204 -6.69 7.67 -3.26
C ALA A 204 -6.38 9.15 -3.41
N PHE A 205 -6.77 9.98 -2.42
CA PHE A 205 -6.53 11.42 -2.48
C PHE A 205 -6.35 12.05 -1.10
N ALA A 206 -5.67 13.19 -1.06
CA ALA A 206 -5.40 13.92 0.18
C ALA A 206 -4.65 13.08 1.25
N ASN A 207 -3.73 12.20 0.81
CA ASN A 207 -2.82 11.44 1.66
C ASN A 207 -1.37 11.92 1.43
N VAL A 208 -0.41 11.41 2.19
CA VAL A 208 1.00 11.59 1.82
C VAL A 208 1.28 10.71 0.60
N ASN A 209 1.15 9.40 0.68
CA ASN A 209 1.18 8.55 -0.50
C ASN A 209 -0.24 8.11 -0.86
N GLY A 210 -0.61 8.18 -2.14
CA GLY A 210 -1.92 7.66 -2.57
C GLY A 210 -1.99 6.15 -2.45
N LEU A 211 -1.14 5.45 -3.22
CA LEU A 211 -0.97 3.99 -3.18
C LEU A 211 0.52 3.67 -2.95
N GLU A 212 0.80 2.65 -2.15
CA GLU A 212 2.16 2.23 -1.86
C GLU A 212 2.31 0.71 -1.89
N ILE A 213 3.38 0.25 -2.52
CA ILE A 213 3.79 -1.14 -2.63
C ILE A 213 5.21 -1.25 -2.09
N GLU A 214 5.35 -1.81 -0.88
CA GLU A 214 6.61 -1.83 -0.16
C GLU A 214 7.12 -3.26 0.06
N ASN A 215 8.32 -3.57 -0.45
CA ASN A 215 8.99 -4.87 -0.32
C ASN A 215 8.09 -6.06 -0.74
N CYS A 216 7.36 -5.90 -1.84
CA CYS A 216 6.39 -6.87 -2.34
C CYS A 216 6.87 -7.60 -3.60
N THR A 217 6.20 -8.71 -3.91
CA THR A 217 6.44 -9.48 -5.15
C THR A 217 5.12 -9.81 -5.84
N ASN A 218 5.09 -9.72 -7.18
CA ASN A 218 3.92 -10.07 -8.00
C ASN A 218 2.67 -9.23 -7.67
N VAL A 219 2.80 -7.91 -7.59
CA VAL A 219 1.66 -7.01 -7.33
C VAL A 219 1.22 -6.31 -8.62
N THR A 220 -0.09 -6.23 -8.82
CA THR A 220 -0.69 -5.46 -9.92
C THR A 220 -1.45 -4.26 -9.36
N VAL A 221 -1.10 -3.06 -9.85
CA VAL A 221 -1.74 -1.78 -9.52
C VAL A 221 -2.37 -1.25 -10.79
N SER A 222 -3.69 -1.40 -10.94
CA SER A 222 -4.32 -1.09 -12.22
C SER A 222 -5.62 -0.28 -12.11
N LYS A 223 -5.82 0.64 -13.08
CA LYS A 223 -7.06 1.42 -13.22
C LYS A 223 -7.43 2.23 -11.97
N ASN A 224 -6.45 2.58 -11.15
CA ASN A 224 -6.66 3.42 -9.98
C ASN A 224 -6.60 4.90 -10.36
N GLN A 225 -7.22 5.74 -9.54
CA GLN A 225 -7.06 7.18 -9.56
C GLN A 225 -6.30 7.62 -8.30
N SER A 226 -5.20 8.34 -8.49
CA SER A 226 -4.41 8.87 -7.38
C SER A 226 -4.12 10.35 -7.60
N TYR A 227 -4.68 11.22 -6.77
CA TYR A 227 -4.59 12.68 -6.97
C TYR A 227 -4.62 13.46 -5.66
N ASP A 228 -4.13 14.70 -5.70
CA ASP A 228 -4.08 15.60 -4.55
C ASP A 228 -3.34 15.01 -3.33
N ASN A 229 -2.43 14.03 -3.56
CA ASN A 229 -1.51 13.51 -2.55
C ASN A 229 -0.15 14.25 -2.63
N THR A 230 0.78 13.91 -1.76
CA THR A 230 2.19 14.34 -1.88
C THR A 230 2.89 13.53 -2.96
N CYS A 231 2.68 12.19 -2.97
CA CYS A 231 3.09 11.25 -4.01
C CYS A 231 1.90 10.41 -4.45
N GLY A 232 1.74 10.19 -5.77
CA GLY A 232 0.59 9.44 -6.30
C GLY A 232 0.70 7.94 -6.06
N ILE A 233 1.73 7.30 -6.62
CA ILE A 233 1.99 5.85 -6.48
C ILE A 233 3.47 5.66 -6.12
N LEU A 234 3.75 4.99 -5.02
CA LEU A 234 5.08 4.64 -4.56
C LEU A 234 5.30 3.11 -4.64
N VAL A 235 6.34 2.70 -5.35
CA VAL A 235 6.80 1.31 -5.43
C VAL A 235 8.22 1.27 -4.89
N ILE A 236 8.44 0.68 -3.72
CA ILE A 236 9.69 0.84 -2.98
C ILE A 236 10.22 -0.48 -2.40
N LEU A 237 11.54 -0.63 -2.46
CA LEU A 237 12.30 -1.56 -1.62
C LEU A 237 12.91 -0.77 -0.46
N LEU A 238 12.28 -0.85 0.71
CA LEU A 238 12.75 -0.16 1.91
C LEU A 238 13.72 -1.04 2.72
N PRO A 239 14.92 -0.53 3.07
CA PRO A 239 15.84 -1.22 3.93
C PRO A 239 15.31 -1.39 5.36
N GLY A 240 15.87 -2.33 6.12
CA GLY A 240 15.52 -2.51 7.54
C GLY A 240 14.32 -3.43 7.79
N LEU A 241 13.49 -3.71 6.77
CA LEU A 241 12.32 -4.58 6.88
C LEU A 241 12.69 -6.08 6.87
N THR A 242 11.74 -6.97 7.13
CA THR A 242 11.94 -8.43 7.16
C THR A 242 12.18 -8.98 5.76
N ILE A 243 11.31 -8.66 4.80
CA ILE A 243 11.48 -9.01 3.39
C ILE A 243 12.52 -8.06 2.78
N LYS A 244 13.54 -8.62 2.13
CA LYS A 244 14.71 -7.88 1.61
C LYS A 244 14.71 -7.72 0.10
N THR A 245 13.63 -8.12 -0.55
CA THR A 245 13.48 -8.09 -2.00
C THR A 245 12.13 -7.50 -2.38
N SER A 246 12.07 -6.88 -3.55
CA SER A 246 10.83 -6.41 -4.16
C SER A 246 10.94 -6.54 -5.67
N ALA A 247 9.98 -7.20 -6.32
CA ALA A 247 10.08 -7.44 -7.75
C ALA A 247 8.73 -7.77 -8.41
N ASN A 248 8.71 -7.69 -9.76
CA ASN A 248 7.58 -8.09 -10.60
C ASN A 248 6.30 -7.29 -10.31
N ILE A 249 6.43 -5.97 -10.25
CA ILE A 249 5.31 -5.06 -10.00
C ILE A 249 4.81 -4.48 -11.32
N SER A 250 3.49 -4.50 -11.52
CA SER A 250 2.83 -3.92 -12.70
C SER A 250 1.97 -2.72 -12.30
N VAL A 251 2.34 -1.52 -12.78
CA VAL A 251 1.60 -0.26 -12.58
C VAL A 251 1.01 0.14 -13.92
N ILE A 252 -0.28 -0.20 -14.15
CA ILE A 252 -0.85 -0.14 -15.50
C ILE A 252 -2.23 0.53 -15.56
N ASN A 253 -2.46 1.36 -16.60
CA ASN A 253 -3.75 2.01 -16.82
C ASN A 253 -4.25 2.89 -15.66
N ASN A 254 -3.35 3.47 -14.84
CA ASN A 254 -3.76 4.35 -13.75
C ASN A 254 -3.85 5.81 -14.24
N HIS A 255 -4.66 6.60 -13.55
CA HIS A 255 -4.74 8.05 -13.70
C HIS A 255 -4.14 8.73 -12.47
N VAL A 256 -2.99 9.39 -12.64
CA VAL A 256 -2.16 9.93 -11.54
C VAL A 256 -1.91 11.41 -11.77
N TYR A 257 -2.55 12.29 -11.00
CA TYR A 257 -2.52 13.72 -11.31
C TYR A 257 -2.60 14.61 -10.09
N ASN A 258 -2.06 15.84 -10.22
CA ASN A 258 -2.11 16.86 -9.16
C ASN A 258 -1.55 16.42 -7.80
N ASN A 259 -0.61 15.48 -7.72
CA ASN A 259 -0.05 15.05 -6.45
C ASN A 259 0.95 16.09 -5.91
N ASN A 260 0.45 17.25 -5.57
CA ASN A 260 1.21 18.45 -5.23
C ASN A 260 0.99 18.91 -3.78
N THR A 261 0.29 18.14 -2.98
CA THR A 261 0.06 18.45 -1.57
C THR A 261 1.40 18.52 -0.83
N ALA A 262 1.61 19.57 -0.06
CA ALA A 262 2.79 19.67 0.79
C ALA A 262 2.80 18.47 1.75
N ASN A 263 3.96 17.86 1.93
CA ASN A 263 4.08 16.70 2.82
C ASN A 263 3.65 17.08 4.24
N PHE A 264 2.68 16.34 4.77
CA PHE A 264 2.14 16.50 6.11
C PHE A 264 2.33 15.26 6.99
N GLY A 265 3.13 14.29 6.53
CA GLY A 265 3.61 13.16 7.32
C GLY A 265 4.29 13.64 8.59
N VAL A 266 4.20 12.87 9.65
CA VAL A 266 4.70 13.29 10.97
C VAL A 266 6.22 13.16 11.01
N PRO A 267 6.97 14.27 11.12
CA PRO A 267 8.44 14.23 11.10
C PRO A 267 9.02 13.28 12.15
N GLY A 268 9.86 12.32 11.68
CA GLY A 268 10.53 11.35 12.53
C GLY A 268 9.70 10.15 12.96
N GLN A 269 8.49 9.96 12.43
CA GLN A 269 7.72 8.74 12.64
C GLN A 269 8.01 7.68 11.59
N GLY A 270 8.33 8.07 10.36
CA GLY A 270 8.66 7.13 9.28
C GLY A 270 9.32 7.82 8.09
N PHE A 271 9.53 7.08 7.00
CA PHE A 271 10.14 7.58 5.77
C PHE A 271 9.15 8.38 4.91
N GLU A 272 7.85 8.25 5.12
CA GLU A 272 6.80 9.03 4.47
C GLU A 272 7.02 10.54 4.61
N SER A 273 7.53 10.97 5.77
CA SER A 273 7.82 12.39 6.03
C SER A 273 8.98 12.96 5.17
N LEU A 274 9.77 12.09 4.53
CA LEU A 274 10.84 12.47 3.61
C LEU A 274 10.40 12.55 2.15
N VAL A 275 9.21 12.09 1.81
CA VAL A 275 8.71 12.05 0.43
C VAL A 275 8.54 13.47 -0.12
N PRO A 276 9.24 13.84 -1.20
CA PRO A 276 9.07 15.17 -1.79
C PRO A 276 7.68 15.31 -2.43
N SER A 277 7.09 16.50 -2.32
CA SER A 277 5.81 16.81 -2.98
C SER A 277 5.97 16.92 -4.50
N GLY A 278 4.94 16.53 -5.23
CA GLY A 278 4.87 16.68 -6.69
C GLY A 278 5.26 15.44 -7.47
N LEU A 279 5.21 14.25 -6.86
CA LEU A 279 5.55 12.98 -7.49
C LEU A 279 4.31 12.27 -8.04
N GLY A 280 4.37 11.86 -9.31
CA GLY A 280 3.35 11.01 -9.92
C GLY A 280 3.54 9.54 -9.54
N ILE A 281 4.45 8.83 -10.23
CA ILE A 281 4.81 7.43 -9.95
C ILE A 281 6.30 7.38 -9.60
N LEU A 282 6.62 6.82 -8.43
CA LEU A 282 7.99 6.70 -7.95
C LEU A 282 8.36 5.21 -7.76
N VAL A 283 9.39 4.75 -8.49
CA VAL A 283 9.98 3.40 -8.40
C VAL A 283 11.35 3.51 -7.73
N VAL A 284 11.53 2.87 -6.57
CA VAL A 284 12.73 2.97 -5.73
C VAL A 284 13.31 1.59 -5.44
N GLY A 285 14.39 1.21 -6.11
CA GLY A 285 15.14 -0.03 -5.84
C GLY A 285 14.37 -1.34 -6.09
N VAL A 286 13.28 -1.32 -6.86
CA VAL A 286 12.44 -2.48 -7.13
C VAL A 286 12.74 -3.06 -8.51
N ASP A 287 12.89 -4.38 -8.61
CA ASP A 287 13.21 -5.07 -9.84
C ASP A 287 11.99 -5.41 -10.70
N ASN A 288 12.21 -5.47 -12.03
CA ASN A 288 11.20 -5.90 -12.99
C ASN A 288 9.85 -5.17 -12.87
N VAL A 289 9.89 -3.84 -12.66
CA VAL A 289 8.70 -3.01 -12.62
C VAL A 289 8.25 -2.66 -14.04
N THR A 290 6.96 -2.80 -14.32
CA THR A 290 6.36 -2.35 -15.57
C THR A 290 5.41 -1.19 -15.29
N VAL A 291 5.78 0.03 -15.75
CA VAL A 291 4.93 1.22 -15.71
C VAL A 291 4.38 1.45 -17.11
N LYS A 292 3.10 1.13 -17.32
CA LYS A 292 2.56 1.05 -18.69
C LYS A 292 1.15 1.61 -18.83
N ASP A 293 0.91 2.29 -19.95
CA ASP A 293 -0.42 2.81 -20.35
C ASP A 293 -1.07 3.71 -19.27
N ASN A 294 -0.27 4.40 -18.43
CA ASN A 294 -0.78 5.32 -17.42
C ASN A 294 -0.95 6.72 -18.02
N ASP A 295 -1.91 7.47 -17.49
CA ASP A 295 -2.11 8.89 -17.72
C ASP A 295 -1.63 9.70 -16.50
N ILE A 296 -0.51 10.44 -16.64
CA ILE A 296 0.23 11.05 -15.53
C ILE A 296 0.36 12.55 -15.81
N ARG A 297 -0.32 13.39 -15.00
CA ARG A 297 -0.45 14.81 -15.31
C ARG A 297 -0.26 15.72 -14.12
N ASP A 298 0.25 16.93 -14.41
CA ASP A 298 0.22 18.06 -13.49
C ASP A 298 0.84 17.76 -12.11
N ASN A 299 1.84 16.85 -12.06
CA ASN A 299 2.65 16.61 -10.86
C ASN A 299 3.86 17.54 -10.91
N ASN A 300 3.98 18.45 -9.95
CA ASN A 300 4.91 19.58 -10.02
C ASN A 300 6.40 19.22 -10.04
N PHE A 301 6.76 17.99 -9.65
CA PHE A 301 8.16 17.58 -9.57
C PHE A 301 8.54 16.54 -10.63
N ILE A 302 8.02 15.32 -10.57
CA ILE A 302 8.35 14.27 -11.54
C ILE A 302 7.10 13.47 -11.90
N GLY A 303 6.90 13.21 -13.20
CA GLY A 303 5.83 12.33 -13.66
C GLY A 303 6.10 10.88 -13.30
N VAL A 304 7.19 10.28 -13.79
CA VAL A 304 7.67 8.93 -13.42
C VAL A 304 9.15 9.00 -13.08
N ALA A 305 9.52 8.52 -11.89
CA ALA A 305 10.91 8.37 -11.47
C ALA A 305 11.29 6.90 -11.28
N THR A 306 12.51 6.53 -11.71
CA THR A 306 13.16 5.24 -11.46
C THR A 306 14.51 5.51 -10.81
N VAL A 307 14.67 5.12 -9.55
CA VAL A 307 15.83 5.52 -8.73
C VAL A 307 16.28 4.41 -7.79
N SER A 308 17.53 4.48 -7.36
CA SER A 308 18.08 3.61 -6.31
C SER A 308 17.48 3.93 -4.93
N THR A 309 17.32 2.92 -4.09
CA THR A 309 16.99 3.10 -2.66
C THR A 309 18.04 3.93 -1.94
N LEU A 310 19.27 4.03 -2.45
CA LEU A 310 20.30 4.91 -1.91
C LEU A 310 19.93 6.40 -1.94
N LEU A 311 18.89 6.78 -2.67
CA LEU A 311 18.30 8.12 -2.62
C LEU A 311 17.88 8.51 -1.18
N LEU A 312 17.48 7.56 -0.35
CA LEU A 312 17.13 7.82 1.05
C LEU A 312 18.30 8.44 1.82
N ALA A 313 19.55 8.06 1.53
CA ALA A 313 20.73 8.69 2.15
C ALA A 313 20.94 10.15 1.70
N LEU A 314 20.41 10.54 0.54
CA LEU A 314 20.42 11.95 0.10
C LEU A 314 19.34 12.76 0.85
N LEU A 315 18.20 12.16 1.10
CA LEU A 315 17.07 12.80 1.79
C LEU A 315 17.31 12.87 3.31
N ASP A 316 17.91 11.84 3.89
CA ASP A 316 18.35 11.80 5.28
C ASP A 316 19.83 11.36 5.37
N PRO A 317 20.79 12.30 5.35
CA PRO A 317 22.21 12.00 5.47
C PRO A 317 22.64 11.42 6.84
N THR A 318 21.74 11.28 7.78
CA THR A 318 22.03 10.66 9.09
C THR A 318 21.87 9.15 9.10
N LEU A 319 21.31 8.58 8.03
CA LEU A 319 21.15 7.14 7.88
C LEU A 319 22.54 6.45 7.80
N PRO A 320 22.80 5.46 8.66
CA PRO A 320 24.09 4.76 8.62
C PRO A 320 24.18 3.84 7.41
N ALA A 321 25.38 3.59 6.90
CA ALA A 321 25.59 2.70 5.74
C ALA A 321 25.04 1.28 5.98
N GLU A 322 25.06 0.81 7.22
CA GLU A 322 24.53 -0.49 7.62
C GLU A 322 23.03 -0.60 7.44
N PHE A 323 22.30 0.52 7.38
CA PHE A 323 20.86 0.56 7.10
C PHE A 323 20.53 -0.10 5.74
N PHE A 324 21.39 0.10 4.75
CA PHE A 324 21.22 -0.46 3.40
C PHE A 324 21.76 -1.89 3.26
N ALA A 325 22.26 -2.50 4.33
CA ALA A 325 22.84 -3.83 4.28
C ALA A 325 21.75 -4.92 4.01
N GLY A 326 22.08 -5.83 3.12
CA GLY A 326 21.23 -6.99 2.83
C GLY A 326 20.13 -6.77 1.80
N ILE A 327 20.07 -5.60 1.17
CA ILE A 327 19.24 -5.35 -0.03
C ILE A 327 20.14 -5.11 -1.25
N GLU A 328 19.60 -5.37 -2.45
CA GLU A 328 20.11 -4.80 -3.69
C GLU A 328 19.35 -3.49 -3.93
N PRO A 329 20.02 -2.31 -3.85
CA PRO A 329 19.29 -1.03 -3.79
C PRO A 329 18.89 -0.47 -5.16
N ASN A 330 19.37 -1.04 -6.26
CA ASN A 330 19.16 -0.47 -7.58
C ASN A 330 18.01 -1.14 -8.32
N PRO A 331 17.16 -0.39 -9.03
CA PRO A 331 16.07 -0.96 -9.81
C PRO A 331 16.61 -1.62 -11.09
N ASP A 332 16.45 -2.92 -11.25
CA ASP A 332 16.82 -3.65 -12.46
C ASP A 332 15.59 -4.03 -13.30
N GLY A 333 15.70 -3.89 -14.62
CA GLY A 333 14.67 -4.36 -15.55
C GLY A 333 13.36 -3.56 -15.57
N THR A 334 13.35 -2.34 -15.05
CA THR A 334 12.19 -1.45 -15.11
C THR A 334 11.86 -1.05 -16.55
N LYS A 335 10.58 -1.19 -16.93
CA LYS A 335 10.05 -0.84 -18.24
C LYS A 335 9.00 0.25 -18.11
N VAL A 336 9.27 1.44 -18.67
CA VAL A 336 8.33 2.54 -18.71
C VAL A 336 7.83 2.69 -20.16
N ILE A 337 6.58 2.26 -20.42
CA ILE A 337 6.12 2.02 -21.79
C ILE A 337 4.72 2.60 -22.01
N SER A 338 4.54 3.31 -23.14
CA SER A 338 3.22 3.78 -23.64
C SER A 338 2.45 4.66 -22.64
N ASN A 339 3.13 5.37 -21.75
CA ASN A 339 2.48 6.30 -20.83
C ASN A 339 2.27 7.67 -21.52
N VAL A 340 1.24 8.38 -21.08
CA VAL A 340 1.01 9.77 -21.43
C VAL A 340 1.37 10.65 -20.24
N LEU A 341 2.40 11.49 -20.39
CA LEU A 341 2.90 12.38 -19.34
C LEU A 341 2.75 13.83 -19.82
N LEU A 342 1.98 14.64 -19.09
CA LEU A 342 1.71 16.02 -19.48
C LEU A 342 1.87 16.97 -18.28
N ASN A 343 2.58 18.08 -18.52
CA ASN A 343 2.74 19.18 -17.55
C ASN A 343 3.38 18.77 -16.21
N ASN A 344 4.17 17.70 -16.18
CA ASN A 344 4.89 17.35 -14.96
C ASN A 344 6.19 18.18 -14.86
N GLY A 345 6.74 18.30 -13.66
CA GLY A 345 8.04 18.95 -13.43
C GLY A 345 8.03 20.47 -13.45
N THR A 346 6.85 21.11 -13.34
CA THR A 346 6.70 22.56 -13.53
C THR A 346 7.16 23.41 -12.34
N ASN A 347 7.21 22.83 -11.14
CA ASN A 347 7.61 23.53 -9.91
C ASN A 347 8.27 22.54 -8.92
N PRO A 348 9.50 22.05 -9.22
CA PRO A 348 10.18 21.07 -8.38
C PRO A 348 10.60 21.65 -7.03
N PRO A 349 10.67 20.83 -5.98
CA PRO A 349 11.22 21.23 -4.69
C PRO A 349 12.73 21.55 -4.83
N PRO A 350 13.29 22.45 -4.00
CA PRO A 350 14.68 22.92 -4.13
C PRO A 350 15.70 21.92 -3.55
N ILE A 351 15.64 20.66 -3.97
CA ILE A 351 16.55 19.58 -3.51
C ILE A 351 17.63 19.20 -4.52
N GLY A 352 17.78 19.99 -5.61
CA GLY A 352 18.83 19.78 -6.60
C GLY A 352 18.54 18.73 -7.67
N ILE A 353 17.33 18.17 -7.69
CA ILE A 353 16.85 17.24 -8.73
C ILE A 353 15.94 18.00 -9.69
N PRO A 354 16.12 17.87 -11.03
CA PRO A 354 15.30 18.60 -12.00
C PRO A 354 13.84 18.12 -12.02
N GLY A 355 12.92 19.06 -12.25
CA GLY A 355 11.52 18.74 -12.56
C GLY A 355 11.38 18.25 -14.00
N VAL A 356 10.85 17.04 -14.22
CA VAL A 356 10.70 16.44 -15.55
C VAL A 356 9.52 15.46 -15.60
N ASP A 357 9.07 15.13 -16.83
CA ASP A 357 8.09 14.06 -17.01
C ASP A 357 8.67 12.69 -16.67
N LEU A 358 9.90 12.40 -17.14
CA LEU A 358 10.58 11.11 -16.94
C LEU A 358 11.95 11.33 -16.29
N PHE A 359 12.18 10.67 -15.17
CA PHE A 359 13.46 10.74 -14.44
C PHE A 359 14.07 9.35 -14.20
N TRP A 360 15.38 9.24 -14.44
CA TRP A 360 16.19 8.09 -14.07
C TRP A 360 17.52 8.58 -13.48
N ASP A 361 17.90 8.07 -12.32
CA ASP A 361 19.14 8.47 -11.64
C ASP A 361 20.40 7.81 -12.22
N GLY A 362 20.23 6.91 -13.21
CA GLY A 362 21.32 6.16 -13.84
C GLY A 362 21.68 4.86 -13.13
N SER A 363 21.00 4.52 -12.05
CA SER A 363 21.20 3.28 -11.31
C SER A 363 20.51 2.08 -11.96
N GLY A 364 20.95 0.87 -11.58
CA GLY A 364 20.41 -0.38 -12.08
C GLY A 364 20.76 -0.70 -13.52
N THR A 365 20.30 -1.84 -13.98
CA THR A 365 20.59 -2.40 -15.32
C THR A 365 19.31 -2.78 -16.04
N SER A 366 19.37 -2.83 -17.39
CA SER A 366 18.24 -3.27 -18.24
C SER A 366 16.97 -2.42 -18.11
N ASN A 367 17.05 -1.23 -17.53
CA ASN A 367 15.95 -0.27 -17.49
C ASN A 367 15.74 0.35 -18.87
N CYS A 368 14.48 0.48 -19.31
CA CYS A 368 14.22 1.00 -20.65
C CYS A 368 12.88 1.75 -20.77
N TRP A 369 12.85 2.67 -21.75
CA TRP A 369 11.71 3.55 -22.04
C TRP A 369 11.31 3.43 -23.50
N SER A 370 10.02 3.25 -23.80
CA SER A 370 9.54 3.24 -25.18
C SER A 370 8.10 3.71 -25.33
N SER A 371 7.79 4.29 -26.46
CA SER A 371 6.43 4.70 -26.84
C SER A 371 5.72 5.65 -25.87
N ASN A 372 6.43 6.29 -24.93
CA ASN A 372 5.83 7.28 -24.04
C ASN A 372 5.60 8.60 -24.76
N HIS A 373 4.51 9.27 -24.46
CA HIS A 373 4.26 10.66 -24.87
C HIS A 373 4.65 11.60 -23.72
N PHE A 374 5.75 12.34 -23.87
CA PHE A 374 6.30 13.23 -22.85
C PHE A 374 7.05 14.40 -23.47
N SER A 375 7.33 15.44 -22.70
CA SER A 375 8.07 16.62 -23.16
C SER A 375 9.50 16.68 -22.63
N THR A 376 9.73 16.23 -21.40
CA THR A 376 11.01 16.40 -20.69
C THR A 376 11.50 15.10 -20.06
N SER A 377 12.82 14.87 -20.06
CA SER A 377 13.43 13.72 -19.37
C SER A 377 14.82 14.05 -18.84
N TYR A 378 15.20 13.31 -17.80
CA TYR A 378 16.57 13.31 -17.29
C TYR A 378 17.00 11.86 -16.96
N PRO A 379 18.14 11.38 -17.54
CA PRO A 379 18.92 12.03 -18.60
C PRO A 379 18.13 12.14 -19.93
N SER A 380 18.70 12.83 -20.88
CA SER A 380 18.15 12.87 -22.24
C SER A 380 19.26 12.57 -23.25
N PRO A 381 19.14 11.51 -24.11
CA PRO A 381 18.03 10.56 -24.16
C PRO A 381 18.04 9.52 -23.02
N LEU A 382 16.88 8.91 -22.75
CA LEU A 382 16.73 7.71 -21.94
C LEU A 382 17.02 6.44 -22.76
N PRO A 383 17.49 5.32 -22.15
CA PRO A 383 17.69 4.05 -22.85
C PRO A 383 16.39 3.54 -23.47
N ALA A 384 16.42 3.16 -24.74
CA ALA A 384 15.27 2.59 -25.45
C ALA A 384 15.09 1.11 -25.12
N CYS A 385 13.83 0.64 -25.03
CA CYS A 385 13.56 -0.79 -24.99
C CYS A 385 13.87 -1.44 -26.33
N ASN A 386 14.55 -2.59 -26.31
CA ASN A 386 14.90 -3.38 -27.49
C ASN A 386 13.71 -4.26 -27.92
#